data_a5d27f4f8b5ab61e24633a3021d05195
#
_entry.id   a5d27f4f8b5ab61e24633a3021d05195
#
_cell.length_a   1.000
_cell.length_b   1.000
_cell.length_c   1.000
_cell.angle_alpha   90.00
_cell.angle_beta   90.00
_cell.angle_gamma   90.00
#
_symmetry.space_group_name_H-M   'P 1'
#
loop_
_entity.id
_entity.type
_entity.pdbx_description
1 polymer ?
#
loop_
_entity_poly.entity_id
_entity_poly.type
_entity_poly.pdbx_seq_one_letter_code
_entity_poly.pdbx_strand_id
1 'polypeptide(L)'
;YLSNVSKKIRVLNNQADLIETVNCEVNLDKLLDRKSFSLDRLLKIEPGFMEEDPADHVHDDTISSICLTCEEPLNPKKFSYWMQTLIREFGTNIFRSKGILYFENSNKQYVFQGVHMVMDSKWGPEWEDESDKVSKIVFIGRGLDTMNLKEGFDKCVGEVSIEQIKQETAV
;
A
#
# COMPACT_ATOMS: atom_id res chain seq x y z
N TYR A 1 1.38 -13.79 -21.55
CA TYR A 1 1.04 -12.73 -20.63
C TYR A 1 2.08 -11.60 -20.67
N LEU A 2 3.37 -11.86 -20.45
CA LEU A 2 4.45 -10.86 -20.46
C LEU A 2 4.53 -10.05 -21.76
N SER A 3 4.41 -10.71 -22.91
CA SER A 3 4.39 -10.04 -24.23
C SER A 3 3.29 -8.97 -24.33
N ASN A 4 2.11 -9.23 -23.76
CA ASN A 4 1.02 -8.25 -23.77
C ASN A 4 1.30 -7.07 -22.83
N VAL A 5 1.92 -7.32 -21.68
CA VAL A 5 2.35 -6.26 -20.74
C VAL A 5 3.41 -5.38 -21.41
N SER A 6 4.44 -5.99 -22.00
CA SER A 6 5.49 -5.26 -22.72
C SER A 6 4.93 -4.39 -23.85
N LYS A 7 3.97 -4.90 -24.62
CA LYS A 7 3.29 -4.11 -25.67
C LYS A 7 2.56 -2.90 -25.09
N LYS A 8 1.82 -3.06 -23.99
CA LYS A 8 1.12 -1.95 -23.34
C LYS A 8 2.10 -0.89 -22.81
N ILE A 9 3.21 -1.31 -22.20
CA ILE A 9 4.25 -0.38 -21.74
C ILE A 9 4.86 0.39 -22.92
N ARG A 10 5.12 -0.29 -24.05
CA ARG A 10 5.66 0.35 -25.25
C ARG A 10 4.73 1.38 -25.87
N VAL A 11 3.41 1.22 -25.73
CA VAL A 11 2.44 2.24 -26.15
C VAL A 11 2.54 3.51 -25.28
N LEU A 12 2.78 3.34 -23.97
CA LEU A 12 2.92 4.45 -23.03
C LEU A 12 4.30 5.12 -23.14
N ASN A 13 5.35 4.30 -23.23
CA ASN A 13 6.73 4.77 -23.36
C ASN A 13 7.54 3.80 -24.22
N ASN A 14 7.74 4.16 -25.47
CA ASN A 14 8.47 3.35 -26.45
C ASN A 14 9.99 3.45 -26.28
N GLN A 15 10.47 4.43 -25.51
CA GLN A 15 11.91 4.73 -25.34
C GLN A 15 12.50 4.06 -24.08
N ALA A 16 11.66 3.69 -23.11
CA ALA A 16 12.14 3.09 -21.87
C ALA A 16 12.77 1.71 -22.11
N ASP A 17 13.90 1.44 -21.50
CA ASP A 17 14.44 0.08 -21.45
C ASP A 17 13.54 -0.78 -20.56
N LEU A 18 13.19 -1.98 -21.03
CA LEU A 18 12.42 -2.95 -20.29
C LEU A 18 13.34 -4.11 -19.88
N ILE A 19 13.37 -4.38 -18.58
CA ILE A 19 14.13 -5.49 -18.02
C ILE A 19 13.11 -6.39 -17.28
N GLU A 20 12.97 -7.62 -17.75
CA GLU A 20 12.15 -8.62 -17.07
C GLU A 20 12.94 -9.19 -15.89
N THR A 21 12.33 -9.20 -14.70
CA THR A 21 12.96 -9.66 -13.47
C THR A 21 12.02 -10.53 -12.65
N VAL A 22 12.56 -11.32 -11.76
CA VAL A 22 11.82 -12.06 -10.73
C VAL A 22 12.21 -11.47 -9.37
N ASN A 23 11.22 -11.09 -8.55
CA ASN A 23 11.45 -10.48 -7.23
C ASN A 23 12.41 -9.27 -7.25
N CYS A 24 12.41 -8.51 -8.35
CA CYS A 24 13.35 -7.38 -8.57
C CYS A 24 14.83 -7.77 -8.61
N GLU A 25 15.17 -9.02 -8.83
CA GLU A 25 16.55 -9.46 -9.02
C GLU A 25 17.07 -8.99 -10.38
N VAL A 26 18.02 -8.05 -10.35
CA VAL A 26 18.61 -7.46 -11.55
C VAL A 26 20.05 -7.02 -11.28
N ASN A 27 20.91 -7.10 -12.31
CA ASN A 27 22.24 -6.55 -12.20
C ASN A 27 22.16 -5.03 -12.07
N LEU A 28 22.73 -4.47 -10.99
CA LEU A 28 22.70 -3.04 -10.67
C LEU A 28 23.36 -2.18 -11.76
N ASP A 29 24.37 -2.68 -12.47
CA ASP A 29 25.01 -1.98 -13.59
C ASP A 29 24.03 -1.66 -14.73
N LYS A 30 22.93 -2.41 -14.80
CA LYS A 30 21.84 -2.15 -15.75
C LYS A 30 20.90 -1.03 -15.30
N LEU A 31 20.95 -0.63 -14.05
CA LEU A 31 20.07 0.39 -13.46
C LEU A 31 20.81 1.69 -13.16
N LEU A 32 22.05 1.60 -12.67
CA LEU A 32 22.84 2.74 -12.25
C LEU A 32 23.58 3.38 -13.45
N ASP A 33 23.92 4.65 -13.32
CA ASP A 33 24.71 5.45 -14.27
C ASP A 33 24.23 5.42 -15.73
N ARG A 34 22.95 5.13 -15.95
CA ARG A 34 22.35 4.99 -17.28
C ARG A 34 22.35 6.29 -18.09
N LYS A 35 22.49 7.45 -17.42
CA LYS A 35 22.40 8.78 -18.06
C LYS A 35 21.19 8.90 -19.01
N SER A 36 20.08 8.28 -18.60
CA SER A 36 18.87 8.13 -19.43
C SER A 36 18.14 9.46 -19.65
N PHE A 37 18.36 10.42 -18.77
CA PHE A 37 17.79 11.75 -18.91
C PHE A 37 18.58 12.54 -19.97
N SER A 38 17.87 13.07 -20.94
CA SER A 38 18.37 14.02 -21.93
C SER A 38 17.28 15.04 -22.19
N LEU A 39 17.60 16.30 -21.88
CA LEU A 39 16.66 17.41 -22.10
C LEU A 39 16.30 17.55 -23.58
N ASP A 40 17.30 17.44 -24.50
CA ASP A 40 17.04 17.50 -25.94
C ASP A 40 16.10 16.41 -26.43
N ARG A 41 16.18 15.23 -25.84
CA ARG A 41 15.28 14.11 -26.15
C ARG A 41 13.90 14.36 -25.59
N LEU A 42 13.81 14.89 -24.37
CA LEU A 42 12.55 15.22 -23.72
C LEU A 42 11.79 16.30 -24.49
N LEU A 43 12.48 17.38 -24.89
CA LEU A 43 11.89 18.46 -25.70
C LEU A 43 11.44 18.02 -27.10
N LYS A 44 12.03 16.93 -27.65
CA LYS A 44 11.51 16.34 -28.90
C LYS A 44 10.21 15.58 -28.70
N ILE A 45 9.99 15.00 -27.52
CA ILE A 45 8.78 14.25 -27.18
C ILE A 45 7.70 15.21 -26.71
N GLU A 46 8.06 16.18 -25.88
CA GLU A 46 7.19 17.17 -25.28
C GLU A 46 7.80 18.58 -25.39
N PRO A 47 7.60 19.26 -26.52
CA PRO A 47 8.21 20.58 -26.78
C PRO A 47 7.87 21.64 -25.72
N GLY A 48 6.69 21.56 -25.10
CA GLY A 48 6.23 22.47 -24.05
C GLY A 48 6.75 22.15 -22.62
N PHE A 49 7.60 21.13 -22.45
CA PHE A 49 8.05 20.72 -21.12
C PHE A 49 8.71 21.81 -20.27
N MET A 50 9.35 22.79 -20.89
CA MET A 50 9.99 23.93 -20.22
C MET A 50 9.08 25.17 -20.14
N GLU A 51 7.92 25.11 -20.74
CA GLU A 51 6.92 26.17 -20.60
C GLU A 51 6.22 25.97 -19.25
N GLU A 52 6.19 27.04 -18.44
CA GLU A 52 5.38 27.00 -17.22
C GLU A 52 3.93 26.84 -17.67
N ASP A 53 3.36 25.67 -17.42
CA ASP A 53 1.93 25.47 -17.58
C ASP A 53 1.22 26.21 -16.43
N PRO A 54 0.56 27.36 -16.73
CA PRO A 54 -0.22 28.05 -15.73
C PRO A 54 -1.50 27.30 -15.37
N ALA A 55 -1.73 26.14 -15.98
CA ALA A 55 -2.81 25.26 -15.61
C ALA A 55 -2.51 24.72 -14.19
N ASP A 56 -3.24 25.28 -13.25
CA ASP A 56 -3.46 24.80 -11.92
C ASP A 56 -3.19 23.29 -11.84
N HIS A 57 -2.16 22.92 -11.06
CA HIS A 57 -2.08 21.57 -10.56
C HIS A 57 -3.35 21.35 -9.72
N VAL A 58 -4.38 20.86 -10.35
CA VAL A 58 -5.61 20.47 -9.65
C VAL A 58 -5.22 19.31 -8.74
N HIS A 59 -4.86 19.66 -7.52
CA HIS A 59 -4.73 18.65 -6.48
C HIS A 59 -6.11 17.98 -6.35
N ASP A 60 -6.15 16.68 -6.53
CA ASP A 60 -7.37 15.91 -6.25
C ASP A 60 -7.51 15.84 -4.71
N ASP A 61 -8.14 16.88 -4.14
CA ASP A 61 -8.39 17.01 -2.70
C ASP A 61 -9.24 15.85 -2.14
N THR A 62 -9.76 14.99 -3.03
CA THR A 62 -10.50 13.80 -2.61
C THR A 62 -9.59 12.65 -2.16
N ILE A 63 -8.29 12.72 -2.48
CA ILE A 63 -7.31 11.70 -2.06
C ILE A 63 -6.66 12.15 -0.76
N SER A 64 -6.71 11.30 0.23
CA SER A 64 -6.11 11.56 1.55
C SER A 64 -5.28 10.37 2.03
N SER A 65 -4.56 10.57 3.13
CA SER A 65 -3.87 9.51 3.83
C SER A 65 -4.18 9.54 5.32
N ILE A 66 -4.34 8.37 5.91
CA ILE A 66 -4.57 8.20 7.35
C ILE A 66 -3.53 7.21 7.88
N CYS A 67 -2.86 7.59 8.97
CA CYS A 67 -1.99 6.70 9.73
C CYS A 67 -2.68 6.33 11.04
N LEU A 68 -2.80 5.04 11.31
CA LEU A 68 -3.32 4.49 12.56
C LEU A 68 -2.19 3.84 13.34
N THR A 69 -2.18 4.06 14.65
CA THR A 69 -1.19 3.49 15.56
C THR A 69 -1.88 2.85 16.75
N CYS A 70 -1.29 1.75 17.25
CA CYS A 70 -1.75 1.06 18.44
C CYS A 70 -0.54 0.44 19.16
N GLU A 71 -0.40 0.70 20.44
CA GLU A 71 0.66 0.14 21.29
C GLU A 71 0.28 -1.22 21.87
N GLU A 72 -1.02 -1.52 21.91
CA GLU A 72 -1.51 -2.79 22.38
C GLU A 72 -1.41 -3.87 21.27
N PRO A 73 -1.20 -5.15 21.65
CA PRO A 73 -1.16 -6.23 20.68
C PRO A 73 -2.52 -6.42 20.01
N LEU A 74 -2.50 -6.54 18.70
CA LEU A 74 -3.69 -6.81 17.92
C LEU A 74 -4.01 -8.32 17.93
N ASN A 75 -5.29 -8.65 17.87
CA ASN A 75 -5.74 -10.02 17.65
C ASN A 75 -5.72 -10.34 16.15
N PRO A 76 -5.00 -11.39 15.69
CA PRO A 76 -4.87 -11.68 14.27
C PRO A 76 -6.20 -11.99 13.57
N LYS A 77 -7.15 -12.65 14.28
CA LYS A 77 -8.45 -13.00 13.71
C LYS A 77 -9.34 -11.78 13.51
N LYS A 78 -9.37 -10.89 14.52
CA LYS A 78 -10.13 -9.63 14.44
C LYS A 78 -9.58 -8.76 13.33
N PHE A 79 -8.25 -8.60 13.25
CA PHE A 79 -7.60 -7.83 12.19
C PHE A 79 -7.89 -8.40 10.80
N SER A 80 -7.77 -9.71 10.62
CA SER A 80 -8.07 -10.36 9.35
C SER A 80 -9.53 -10.15 8.92
N TYR A 81 -10.48 -10.30 9.86
CA TYR A 81 -11.89 -10.07 9.58
C TYR A 81 -12.17 -8.62 9.20
N TRP A 82 -11.66 -7.67 9.99
CA TRP A 82 -11.80 -6.24 9.70
C TRP A 82 -11.25 -5.87 8.33
N MET A 83 -10.04 -6.32 8.01
CA MET A 83 -9.42 -6.04 6.71
C MET A 83 -10.19 -6.65 5.55
N GLN A 84 -10.70 -7.88 5.68
CA GLN A 84 -11.51 -8.51 4.64
C GLN A 84 -12.81 -7.72 4.41
N THR A 85 -13.46 -7.29 5.48
CA THR A 85 -14.67 -6.48 5.40
C THR A 85 -14.38 -5.12 4.75
N LEU A 86 -13.34 -4.44 5.19
CA LEU A 86 -12.92 -3.15 4.67
C LEU A 86 -12.62 -3.22 3.15
N ILE A 87 -11.88 -4.23 2.72
CA ILE A 87 -11.55 -4.42 1.29
C ILE A 87 -12.80 -4.78 0.48
N ARG A 88 -13.69 -5.59 1.01
CA ARG A 88 -14.94 -5.93 0.33
C ARG A 88 -15.83 -4.71 0.10
N GLU A 89 -15.90 -3.80 1.07
CA GLU A 89 -16.79 -2.64 1.03
C GLU A 89 -16.14 -1.44 0.33
N PHE A 90 -14.86 -1.20 0.56
CA PHE A 90 -14.18 0.04 0.15
C PHE A 90 -12.90 -0.20 -0.67
N GLY A 91 -12.60 -1.42 -1.06
CA GLY A 91 -11.31 -1.76 -1.67
C GLY A 91 -10.98 -0.99 -2.94
N THR A 92 -11.96 -0.55 -3.72
CA THR A 92 -11.76 0.30 -4.90
C THR A 92 -11.35 1.72 -4.54
N ASN A 93 -11.69 2.18 -3.34
CA ASN A 93 -11.38 3.52 -2.83
C ASN A 93 -10.07 3.55 -2.04
N ILE A 94 -9.59 2.39 -1.58
CA ILE A 94 -8.30 2.24 -0.91
C ILE A 94 -7.24 1.94 -1.97
N PHE A 95 -6.43 2.94 -2.32
CA PHE A 95 -5.41 2.79 -3.37
C PHE A 95 -4.18 2.07 -2.88
N ARG A 96 -3.80 2.30 -1.63
CA ARG A 96 -2.62 1.69 -1.02
C ARG A 96 -2.79 1.57 0.48
N SER A 97 -2.29 0.48 1.01
CA SER A 97 -2.11 0.30 2.45
C SER A 97 -0.74 -0.31 2.75
N LYS A 98 -0.13 0.10 3.84
CA LYS A 98 1.11 -0.48 4.36
C LYS A 98 1.11 -0.44 5.87
N GLY A 99 1.64 -1.48 6.49
CA GLY A 99 1.76 -1.51 7.94
C GLY A 99 2.81 -2.49 8.44
N ILE A 100 3.26 -2.21 9.64
CA ILE A 100 4.00 -3.13 10.50
C ILE A 100 3.14 -3.29 11.74
N LEU A 101 2.72 -4.52 12.01
CA LEU A 101 1.74 -4.81 13.04
C LEU A 101 2.34 -5.68 14.13
N TYR A 102 1.94 -5.38 15.36
CA TYR A 102 2.24 -6.16 16.55
C TYR A 102 1.03 -7.03 16.88
N PHE A 103 1.18 -8.34 16.79
CA PHE A 103 0.13 -9.30 17.13
C PHE A 103 0.38 -9.98 18.47
N GLU A 104 -0.69 -10.28 19.17
CA GLU A 104 -0.65 -11.12 20.37
C GLU A 104 0.03 -12.47 20.06
N ASN A 105 0.71 -13.03 21.07
CA ASN A 105 1.41 -14.31 20.98
C ASN A 105 2.52 -14.39 19.91
N SER A 106 3.05 -13.25 19.44
CA SER A 106 4.15 -13.22 18.50
C SER A 106 5.18 -12.15 18.86
N ASN A 107 6.46 -12.50 18.84
CA ASN A 107 7.56 -11.55 18.96
C ASN A 107 8.06 -11.05 17.60
N LYS A 108 7.37 -11.40 16.50
CA LYS A 108 7.75 -10.97 15.14
C LYS A 108 6.85 -9.88 14.65
N GLN A 109 7.44 -8.98 13.89
CA GLN A 109 6.73 -7.99 13.12
C GLN A 109 5.86 -8.68 12.06
N TYR A 110 4.64 -8.20 11.86
CA TYR A 110 3.82 -8.62 10.73
C TYR A 110 3.78 -7.50 9.71
N VAL A 111 4.46 -7.71 8.58
CA VAL A 111 4.54 -6.74 7.50
C VAL A 111 3.37 -6.96 6.57
N PHE A 112 2.56 -5.92 6.40
CA PHE A 112 1.36 -5.91 5.58
C PHE A 112 1.47 -4.84 4.49
N GLN A 113 1.03 -5.17 3.29
CA GLN A 113 0.92 -4.23 2.18
C GLN A 113 -0.28 -4.54 1.29
N GLY A 114 -0.88 -3.51 0.73
CA GLY A 114 -2.00 -3.64 -0.20
C GLY A 114 -1.95 -2.59 -1.30
N VAL A 115 -2.41 -2.99 -2.47
CA VAL A 115 -2.65 -2.12 -3.63
C VAL A 115 -4.02 -2.46 -4.16
N HIS A 116 -4.98 -1.55 -4.01
CA HIS A 116 -6.39 -1.81 -4.28
C HIS A 116 -6.88 -3.09 -3.57
N MET A 117 -7.46 -4.00 -4.34
CA MET A 117 -8.01 -5.27 -3.83
C MET A 117 -6.97 -6.36 -3.58
N VAL A 118 -5.69 -6.12 -3.95
CA VAL A 118 -4.62 -7.10 -3.79
C VAL A 118 -3.85 -6.80 -2.52
N MET A 119 -3.81 -7.78 -1.63
CA MET A 119 -3.09 -7.70 -0.37
C MET A 119 -2.03 -8.79 -0.29
N ASP A 120 -0.90 -8.45 0.30
CA ASP A 120 0.19 -9.34 0.62
C ASP A 120 0.68 -9.09 2.04
N SER A 121 1.13 -10.14 2.69
CA SER A 121 1.63 -10.03 4.05
C SER A 121 2.63 -11.13 4.36
N LYS A 122 3.58 -10.81 5.23
CA LYS A 122 4.61 -11.77 5.68
C LYS A 122 5.09 -11.45 7.08
N TRP A 123 5.59 -12.46 7.75
CA TRP A 123 6.33 -12.26 8.99
C TRP A 123 7.70 -11.65 8.68
N GLY A 124 8.00 -10.57 9.38
CA GLY A 124 9.28 -9.87 9.36
C GLY A 124 10.23 -10.36 10.45
N PRO A 125 11.26 -9.56 10.77
CA PRO A 125 12.18 -9.83 11.87
C PRO A 125 11.46 -9.79 13.22
N GLU A 126 12.15 -10.21 14.26
CA GLU A 126 11.70 -10.00 15.63
C GLU A 126 11.79 -8.53 16.02
N TRP A 127 10.98 -8.12 16.99
CA TRP A 127 11.11 -6.81 17.60
C TRP A 127 12.39 -6.78 18.43
N GLU A 128 13.16 -5.69 18.31
CA GLU A 128 14.42 -5.54 19.02
C GLU A 128 14.18 -5.23 20.51
N ASP A 129 13.24 -4.32 20.78
CA ASP A 129 12.85 -3.90 22.12
C ASP A 129 11.33 -3.97 22.32
N GLU A 130 10.90 -4.16 23.57
CA GLU A 130 9.48 -4.11 23.95
C GLU A 130 8.83 -2.73 23.63
N SER A 131 9.61 -1.66 23.77
CA SER A 131 9.17 -0.28 23.46
C SER A 131 8.90 -0.04 21.98
N ASP A 132 9.43 -0.88 21.10
CA ASP A 132 9.25 -0.76 19.65
C ASP A 132 7.98 -1.46 19.15
N LYS A 133 7.34 -2.25 20.03
CA LYS A 133 6.12 -3.02 19.72
C LYS A 133 4.91 -2.12 19.54
N VAL A 134 4.88 -1.41 18.42
CA VAL A 134 3.78 -0.52 18.05
C VAL A 134 3.25 -0.90 16.66
N SER A 135 1.97 -1.22 16.58
CA SER A 135 1.30 -1.37 15.30
C SER A 135 1.14 -0.03 14.62
N LYS A 136 1.58 0.07 13.36
CA LYS A 136 1.40 1.24 12.50
C LYS A 136 0.89 0.80 11.15
N ILE A 137 -0.23 1.37 10.70
CA ILE A 137 -0.78 1.11 9.37
C ILE A 137 -1.20 2.42 8.71
N VAL A 138 -0.83 2.59 7.45
CA VAL A 138 -1.18 3.76 6.63
C VAL A 138 -2.09 3.32 5.51
N PHE A 139 -3.16 4.08 5.32
CA PHE A 139 -4.06 3.97 4.17
C PHE A 139 -3.94 5.23 3.31
N ILE A 140 -3.98 5.07 2.00
CA ILE A 140 -4.06 6.13 1.01
C ILE A 140 -5.25 5.82 0.11
N GLY A 141 -6.16 6.77 -0.06
CA GLY A 141 -7.37 6.56 -0.87
C GLY A 141 -8.34 7.73 -0.85
N ARG A 142 -9.53 7.51 -1.36
CA ARG A 142 -10.62 8.49 -1.39
C ARG A 142 -11.64 8.19 -0.30
N GLY A 143 -12.15 9.26 0.34
CA GLY A 143 -13.23 9.15 1.33
C GLY A 143 -12.85 8.32 2.56
N LEU A 144 -11.58 8.29 2.96
CA LEU A 144 -11.08 7.51 4.09
C LEU A 144 -11.75 7.91 5.41
N ASP A 145 -12.17 9.15 5.54
CA ASP A 145 -12.90 9.70 6.69
C ASP A 145 -14.26 9.04 6.93
N THR A 146 -14.88 8.51 5.87
CA THR A 146 -16.20 7.85 5.96
C THR A 146 -16.13 6.36 6.31
N MET A 147 -14.91 5.78 6.32
CA MET A 147 -14.70 4.34 6.47
C MET A 147 -14.56 3.86 7.92
N ASN A 148 -14.66 4.74 8.89
CA ASN A 148 -14.50 4.44 10.32
C ASN A 148 -13.22 3.64 10.64
N LEU A 149 -12.11 3.94 9.92
CA LEU A 149 -10.86 3.17 9.97
C LEU A 149 -10.30 3.07 11.39
N LYS A 150 -10.30 4.19 12.14
CA LYS A 150 -9.77 4.23 13.51
C LYS A 150 -10.56 3.31 14.43
N GLU A 151 -11.89 3.42 14.42
CA GLU A 151 -12.75 2.60 15.26
C GLU A 151 -12.63 1.11 14.94
N GLY A 152 -12.58 0.77 13.65
CA GLY A 152 -12.40 -0.61 13.20
C GLY A 152 -11.05 -1.19 13.62
N PHE A 153 -9.98 -0.38 13.54
CA PHE A 153 -8.64 -0.78 13.96
C PHE A 153 -8.55 -0.99 15.46
N ASP A 154 -9.12 -0.08 16.26
CA ASP A 154 -9.13 -0.18 17.72
C ASP A 154 -9.88 -1.42 18.23
N LYS A 155 -10.93 -1.84 17.54
CA LYS A 155 -11.66 -3.08 17.84
C LYS A 155 -10.83 -4.35 17.58
N CYS A 156 -9.70 -4.23 16.87
CA CYS A 156 -8.81 -5.37 16.67
C CYS A 156 -7.96 -5.73 17.89
N VAL A 157 -7.99 -4.92 18.94
CA VAL A 157 -7.30 -5.18 20.20
C VAL A 157 -8.08 -6.14 21.08
N GLY A 158 -7.39 -6.91 21.92
CA GLY A 158 -7.93 -7.75 22.99
C GLY A 158 -8.48 -9.10 22.54
N GLU A 159 -8.80 -9.93 23.52
CA GLU A 159 -9.26 -11.31 23.32
C GLU A 159 -10.60 -11.38 22.57
N VAL A 160 -10.75 -12.42 21.76
CA VAL A 160 -11.98 -12.72 21.03
C VAL A 160 -12.90 -13.52 21.94
N SER A 161 -14.01 -12.94 22.38
CA SER A 161 -15.13 -13.77 22.82
C SER A 161 -15.83 -14.34 21.57
N ILE A 162 -15.96 -15.66 21.51
CA ILE A 162 -16.61 -16.39 20.38
C ILE A 162 -18.04 -15.90 20.13
N GLU A 163 -18.69 -15.32 21.11
CA GLU A 163 -20.04 -14.76 21.03
C GLU A 163 -20.10 -13.45 20.22
N GLN A 164 -19.06 -12.62 20.27
CA GLN A 164 -19.00 -11.37 19.51
C GLN A 164 -18.85 -11.61 17.99
N ILE A 165 -18.11 -12.63 17.60
CA ILE A 165 -17.95 -12.98 16.17
C ILE A 165 -19.28 -13.48 15.58
N LYS A 166 -20.10 -14.18 16.35
CA LYS A 166 -21.39 -14.72 15.87
C LYS A 166 -22.48 -13.66 15.72
N GLN A 167 -22.44 -12.59 16.52
CA GLN A 167 -23.43 -11.51 16.43
C GLN A 167 -23.14 -10.56 15.25
N GLU A 168 -21.87 -10.37 14.87
CA GLU A 168 -21.49 -9.53 13.72
C GLU A 168 -21.62 -10.25 12.37
N THR A 169 -21.74 -11.59 12.37
CA THR A 169 -21.93 -12.40 11.14
C THR A 169 -23.43 -12.63 10.81
N ALA A 170 -24.35 -12.15 11.63
CA ALA A 170 -25.80 -12.40 11.51
C ALA A 170 -26.62 -11.17 11.04
N VAL A 171 -25.96 -10.18 10.39
CA VAL A 171 -26.63 -9.01 9.76
C VAL A 171 -26.44 -9.03 8.27
#